data_e1b4591ef3acab165c3245ac09b6513a
#
_entry.id   e1b4591ef3acab165c3245ac09b6513a
#
_cell.length_a   1.000
_cell.length_b   1.000
_cell.length_c   1.000
_cell.angle_alpha   90.00
_cell.angle_beta   90.00
_cell.angle_gamma   90.00
#
_symmetry.space_group_name_H-M   'P 1'
#
loop_
_entity.id
_entity.type
_entity.pdbx_description
1 polymer ?
#
loop_
_entity_poly.entity_id
_entity_poly.type
_entity_poly.pdbx_seq_one_letter_code
_entity_poly.pdbx_strand_id
1 'polypeptide(L)'
;MPILDVTGVSKSFGGVKANVDISISVEQGSIVGLIGPNGSGKTTLFNSIVGTHPIDKGSIKFDDKEVSELPVPVVAKLGLLRTFQQTRIYGKLNGVENMLISNKSQEKGLLSVFSKIPPELTDKAENLLKFVGLYQKRKLRAGDLSFGQQKLLELAMALMNEPKMLLLDEPTAGINPTLINGIIDRLIKVNKEFGITLLVIEHNMRVIMQLAQKIFCLAHGEMLAEGTPEQIKNDKRVIDAYLGVQ
;
A
#
# COMPACT_ATOMS: atom_id res chain seq x y z
N MET A 1 15.50 2.60 12.82
CA MET A 1 16.20 2.41 11.52
C MET A 1 15.16 2.40 10.42
N PRO A 2 15.40 3.05 9.30
CA PRO A 2 14.45 3.04 8.19
C PRO A 2 14.29 1.61 7.65
N ILE A 3 13.05 1.18 7.42
CA ILE A 3 12.74 -0.07 6.75
C ILE A 3 12.76 0.09 5.22
N LEU A 4 12.45 1.31 4.75
CA LEU A 4 12.53 1.68 3.34
C LEU A 4 13.37 2.95 3.22
N ASP A 5 14.40 2.90 2.39
CA ASP A 5 15.25 4.04 2.05
C ASP A 5 15.34 4.18 0.54
N VAL A 6 14.88 5.31 0.03
CA VAL A 6 14.89 5.68 -1.38
C VAL A 6 15.82 6.87 -1.51
N THR A 7 16.88 6.75 -2.29
CA THR A 7 17.92 7.77 -2.41
C THR A 7 18.15 8.17 -3.86
N GLY A 8 17.86 9.43 -4.19
CA GLY A 8 18.18 10.03 -5.49
C GLY A 8 17.46 9.36 -6.67
N VAL A 9 16.27 8.77 -6.43
CA VAL A 9 15.58 8.01 -7.46
C VAL A 9 15.02 8.91 -8.55
N SER A 10 15.40 8.58 -9.79
CA SER A 10 14.86 9.23 -10.98
C SER A 10 14.27 8.20 -11.93
N LYS A 11 13.16 8.57 -12.58
CA LYS A 11 12.46 7.77 -13.58
C LYS A 11 11.85 8.61 -14.67
N SER A 12 12.13 8.24 -15.92
CA SER A 12 11.57 8.88 -17.11
C SER A 12 10.88 7.87 -18.01
N PHE A 13 9.88 8.32 -18.74
CA PHE A 13 9.19 7.57 -19.78
C PHE A 13 9.19 8.38 -21.08
N GLY A 14 9.99 7.96 -22.05
CA GLY A 14 10.24 8.78 -23.24
C GLY A 14 10.82 10.13 -22.85
N GLY A 15 10.16 11.24 -23.23
CA GLY A 15 10.58 12.61 -22.88
C GLY A 15 10.06 13.14 -21.54
N VAL A 16 9.22 12.36 -20.81
CA VAL A 16 8.57 12.79 -19.57
C VAL A 16 9.37 12.33 -18.37
N LYS A 17 9.88 13.28 -17.57
CA LYS A 17 10.51 13.00 -16.27
C LYS A 17 9.42 12.82 -15.21
N ALA A 18 9.13 11.58 -14.84
CA ALA A 18 8.09 11.26 -13.87
C ALA A 18 8.54 11.36 -12.42
N ASN A 19 9.82 11.06 -12.14
CA ASN A 19 10.48 11.31 -10.86
C ASN A 19 11.89 11.85 -11.13
N VAL A 20 12.32 12.83 -10.35
CA VAL A 20 13.61 13.49 -10.46
C VAL A 20 14.21 13.61 -9.07
N ASP A 21 15.29 12.88 -8.81
CA ASP A 21 16.09 12.96 -7.58
C ASP A 21 15.27 12.81 -6.29
N ILE A 22 14.33 11.86 -6.27
CA ILE A 22 13.45 11.62 -5.12
C ILE A 22 14.21 10.87 -4.03
N SER A 23 14.20 11.43 -2.82
CA SER A 23 14.72 10.77 -1.62
C SER A 23 13.66 10.77 -0.52
N ILE A 24 13.32 9.57 -0.02
CA ILE A 24 12.40 9.38 1.10
C ILE A 24 12.92 8.27 2.02
N SER A 25 12.72 8.43 3.32
CA SER A 25 13.06 7.44 4.32
C SER A 25 11.86 7.14 5.20
N VAL A 26 11.52 5.86 5.37
CA VAL A 26 10.36 5.39 6.13
C VAL A 26 10.83 4.52 7.28
N GLU A 27 10.59 4.98 8.51
CA GLU A 27 10.94 4.24 9.73
C GLU A 27 10.05 3.02 9.92
N GLN A 28 10.64 1.94 10.45
CA GLN A 28 9.88 0.73 10.77
C GLN A 28 8.76 1.02 11.78
N GLY A 29 7.58 0.46 11.55
CA GLY A 29 6.42 0.63 12.42
C GLY A 29 5.74 2.00 12.32
N SER A 30 6.14 2.85 11.35
CA SER A 30 5.47 4.13 11.12
C SER A 30 4.35 4.04 10.08
N ILE A 31 3.45 5.02 10.11
CA ILE A 31 2.50 5.30 9.03
C ILE A 31 2.93 6.60 8.36
N VAL A 32 3.30 6.51 7.08
CA VAL A 32 3.82 7.65 6.30
C VAL A 32 2.88 7.92 5.12
N GLY A 33 2.61 9.20 4.89
CA GLY A 33 1.81 9.68 3.75
C GLY A 33 2.69 10.09 2.57
N LEU A 34 2.22 9.82 1.36
CA LEU A 34 2.77 10.36 0.12
C LEU A 34 1.65 11.09 -0.62
N ILE A 35 1.72 12.40 -0.68
CA ILE A 35 0.70 13.27 -1.28
C ILE A 35 1.25 14.04 -2.46
N GLY A 36 0.36 14.77 -3.16
CA GLY A 36 0.70 15.64 -4.27
C GLY A 36 -0.42 15.66 -5.32
N PRO A 37 -0.45 16.65 -6.22
CA PRO A 37 -1.45 16.72 -7.28
C PRO A 37 -1.36 15.52 -8.24
N ASN A 38 -2.38 15.39 -9.11
CA ASN A 38 -2.36 14.38 -10.17
C ASN A 38 -1.17 14.63 -11.09
N GLY A 39 -0.49 13.53 -11.49
CA GLY A 39 0.71 13.63 -12.33
C GLY A 39 2.00 14.00 -11.59
N SER A 40 1.98 14.15 -10.26
CA SER A 40 3.19 14.50 -9.49
C SER A 40 4.21 13.36 -9.32
N GLY A 41 3.96 12.15 -9.87
CA GLY A 41 4.92 11.05 -9.84
C GLY A 41 4.72 10.01 -8.73
N LYS A 42 3.71 10.13 -7.84
CA LYS A 42 3.47 9.22 -6.71
C LYS A 42 3.35 7.76 -7.11
N THR A 43 2.48 7.45 -8.07
CA THR A 43 2.27 6.08 -8.56
C THR A 43 3.52 5.55 -9.25
N THR A 44 4.27 6.41 -9.96
CA THR A 44 5.56 6.05 -10.55
C THR A 44 6.56 5.64 -9.46
N LEU A 45 6.68 6.43 -8.39
CA LEU A 45 7.55 6.10 -7.26
C LEU A 45 7.14 4.77 -6.62
N PHE A 46 5.86 4.53 -6.37
CA PHE A 46 5.36 3.24 -5.85
C PHE A 46 5.73 2.07 -6.77
N ASN A 47 5.54 2.25 -8.08
CA ASN A 47 5.93 1.25 -9.08
C ASN A 47 7.42 0.95 -9.05
N SER A 48 8.27 1.98 -8.90
CA SER A 48 9.72 1.82 -8.76
C SER A 48 10.09 1.05 -7.49
N ILE A 49 9.49 1.41 -6.34
CA ILE A 49 9.76 0.78 -5.05
C ILE A 49 9.45 -0.71 -5.06
N VAL A 50 8.35 -1.13 -5.71
CA VAL A 50 7.98 -2.56 -5.77
C VAL A 50 8.60 -3.32 -6.95
N GLY A 51 9.41 -2.67 -7.79
CA GLY A 51 10.09 -3.31 -8.91
C GLY A 51 9.20 -3.56 -10.13
N THR A 52 8.08 -2.81 -10.30
CA THR A 52 7.22 -2.90 -11.50
C THR A 52 7.94 -2.40 -12.75
N HIS A 53 8.81 -1.42 -12.60
CA HIS A 53 9.73 -0.95 -13.65
C HIS A 53 11.06 -0.53 -13.01
N PRO A 54 12.17 -0.62 -13.75
CA PRO A 54 13.47 -0.22 -13.25
C PRO A 54 13.52 1.30 -13.07
N ILE A 55 14.35 1.75 -12.14
CA ILE A 55 14.73 3.15 -11.98
C ILE A 55 15.82 3.51 -13.00
N ASP A 56 15.95 4.81 -13.34
CA ASP A 56 16.98 5.27 -14.24
C ASP A 56 18.26 5.70 -13.46
N LYS A 57 18.09 6.19 -12.22
CA LYS A 57 19.15 6.60 -11.30
C LYS A 57 18.70 6.40 -9.86
N GLY A 58 19.66 6.39 -8.93
CA GLY A 58 19.44 6.30 -7.50
C GLY A 58 19.50 4.88 -6.97
N SER A 59 18.95 4.67 -5.79
CA SER A 59 18.98 3.39 -5.09
C SER A 59 17.71 3.27 -4.22
N ILE A 60 17.20 2.04 -4.08
CA ILE A 60 16.07 1.71 -3.21
C ILE A 60 16.49 0.54 -2.34
N LYS A 61 16.50 0.76 -1.02
CA LYS A 61 16.78 -0.29 -0.04
C LYS A 61 15.52 -0.60 0.77
N PHE A 62 15.25 -1.87 0.96
CA PHE A 62 14.19 -2.37 1.82
C PHE A 62 14.76 -3.39 2.81
N ASP A 63 14.61 -3.13 4.12
CA ASP A 63 15.14 -3.98 5.19
C ASP A 63 16.64 -4.25 4.96
N ASP A 64 17.40 -3.15 4.76
CA ASP A 64 18.84 -3.09 4.46
C ASP A 64 19.29 -3.78 3.14
N LYS A 65 18.36 -4.30 2.34
CA LYS A 65 18.64 -4.96 1.05
C LYS A 65 18.35 -4.04 -0.11
N GLU A 66 19.30 -3.97 -1.05
CA GLU A 66 19.11 -3.28 -2.32
C GLU A 66 18.01 -4.00 -3.13
N VAL A 67 16.96 -3.26 -3.55
CA VAL A 67 15.81 -3.81 -4.27
C VAL A 67 15.55 -3.14 -5.61
N SER A 68 16.34 -2.14 -6.01
CA SER A 68 16.14 -1.31 -7.20
C SER A 68 15.95 -2.09 -8.51
N GLU A 69 16.62 -3.23 -8.64
CA GLU A 69 16.59 -4.06 -9.84
C GLU A 69 15.84 -5.39 -9.64
N LEU A 70 15.25 -5.59 -8.45
CA LEU A 70 14.58 -6.85 -8.14
C LEU A 70 13.16 -6.86 -8.73
N PRO A 71 12.73 -7.98 -9.34
CA PRO A 71 11.36 -8.10 -9.85
C PRO A 71 10.34 -8.19 -8.70
N VAL A 72 9.11 -7.76 -8.98
CA VAL A 72 7.98 -7.70 -8.01
C VAL A 72 7.85 -8.96 -7.14
N PRO A 73 7.92 -10.21 -7.66
CA PRO A 73 7.76 -11.40 -6.82
C PRO A 73 8.88 -11.54 -5.76
N VAL A 74 10.09 -11.08 -6.08
CA VAL A 74 11.24 -11.15 -5.15
C VAL A 74 11.07 -10.08 -4.06
N VAL A 75 10.75 -8.85 -4.44
CA VAL A 75 10.46 -7.75 -3.50
C VAL A 75 9.31 -8.16 -2.56
N ALA A 76 8.25 -8.75 -3.11
CA ALA A 76 7.14 -9.25 -2.33
C ALA A 76 7.54 -10.35 -1.32
N LYS A 77 8.49 -11.25 -1.68
CA LYS A 77 9.02 -12.29 -0.78
C LYS A 77 9.82 -11.71 0.38
N LEU A 78 10.41 -10.55 0.23
CA LEU A 78 11.11 -9.84 1.31
C LEU A 78 10.12 -9.24 2.34
N GLY A 79 8.83 -9.16 2.00
CA GLY A 79 7.79 -8.62 2.88
C GLY A 79 7.30 -7.23 2.51
N LEU A 80 7.70 -6.67 1.36
CA LEU A 80 7.17 -5.42 0.82
C LEU A 80 6.03 -5.73 -0.16
N LEU A 81 4.79 -5.42 0.24
CA LEU A 81 3.61 -5.64 -0.59
C LEU A 81 2.94 -4.32 -0.95
N ARG A 82 2.27 -4.31 -2.10
CA ARG A 82 1.44 -3.19 -2.55
C ARG A 82 0.02 -3.64 -2.81
N THR A 83 -0.95 -2.88 -2.33
CA THR A 83 -2.32 -2.95 -2.82
C THR A 83 -2.46 -2.09 -4.08
N PHE A 84 -3.42 -2.40 -4.94
CA PHE A 84 -3.63 -1.67 -6.19
C PHE A 84 -4.82 -0.72 -6.05
N GLN A 85 -4.81 0.37 -6.84
CA GLN A 85 -5.92 1.30 -6.92
C GLN A 85 -7.24 0.61 -7.32
N GLN A 86 -7.18 -0.38 -8.24
CA GLN A 86 -8.31 -1.26 -8.53
C GLN A 86 -8.24 -2.52 -7.67
N THR A 87 -9.31 -2.81 -6.96
CA THR A 87 -9.42 -3.98 -6.08
C THR A 87 -9.21 -5.27 -6.87
N ARG A 88 -8.21 -6.06 -6.48
CA ARG A 88 -7.88 -7.34 -7.11
C ARG A 88 -8.39 -8.50 -6.29
N ILE A 89 -9.70 -8.72 -6.35
CA ILE A 89 -10.36 -9.88 -5.73
C ILE A 89 -10.86 -10.85 -6.81
N TYR A 90 -10.98 -12.10 -6.45
CA TYR A 90 -11.61 -13.13 -7.27
C TYR A 90 -13.12 -13.10 -7.01
N GLY A 91 -13.86 -12.30 -7.77
CA GLY A 91 -15.28 -12.02 -7.52
C GLY A 91 -16.20 -13.23 -7.50
N LYS A 92 -15.85 -14.32 -8.21
CA LYS A 92 -16.62 -15.58 -8.21
C LYS A 92 -16.38 -16.46 -6.98
N LEU A 93 -15.27 -16.23 -6.26
CA LEU A 93 -14.89 -16.94 -5.04
C LEU A 93 -15.44 -16.23 -3.81
N ASN A 94 -15.63 -16.97 -2.72
CA ASN A 94 -16.01 -16.40 -1.44
C ASN A 94 -14.83 -15.75 -0.71
N GLY A 95 -15.08 -15.10 0.44
CA GLY A 95 -14.05 -14.41 1.20
C GLY A 95 -12.92 -15.33 1.66
N VAL A 96 -13.24 -16.53 2.18
CA VAL A 96 -12.21 -17.50 2.64
C VAL A 96 -11.36 -17.99 1.47
N GLU A 97 -11.98 -18.32 0.34
CA GLU A 97 -11.26 -18.77 -0.85
C GLU A 97 -10.31 -17.69 -1.38
N ASN A 98 -10.74 -16.42 -1.39
CA ASN A 98 -9.86 -15.30 -1.74
C ASN A 98 -8.63 -15.21 -0.82
N MET A 99 -8.83 -15.37 0.49
CA MET A 99 -7.75 -15.38 1.47
C MET A 99 -6.75 -16.50 1.21
N LEU A 100 -7.26 -17.72 1.00
CA LEU A 100 -6.42 -18.91 0.79
C LEU A 100 -5.59 -18.81 -0.48
N ILE A 101 -6.18 -18.35 -1.60
CA ILE A 101 -5.45 -18.17 -2.87
C ILE A 101 -4.35 -17.10 -2.75
N SER A 102 -4.56 -16.06 -1.93
CA SER A 102 -3.57 -14.99 -1.76
C SER A 102 -2.33 -15.39 -0.98
N ASN A 103 -2.33 -16.56 -0.33
CA ASN A 103 -1.21 -17.03 0.48
C ASN A 103 -0.06 -17.56 -0.38
N LYS A 104 1.15 -17.00 -0.17
CA LYS A 104 2.39 -17.38 -0.88
C LYS A 104 2.81 -18.82 -0.70
N SER A 105 2.41 -19.50 0.38
CA SER A 105 2.82 -20.88 0.63
C SER A 105 2.26 -21.89 -0.40
N GLN A 106 1.30 -21.48 -1.24
CA GLN A 106 0.76 -22.29 -2.34
C GLN A 106 1.66 -22.34 -3.59
N GLU A 107 2.78 -21.62 -3.64
CA GLU A 107 3.76 -21.71 -4.76
C GLU A 107 4.46 -23.09 -4.87
N LYS A 108 4.09 -24.07 -4.07
CA LYS A 108 4.61 -25.45 -4.15
C LYS A 108 3.96 -26.22 -5.30
N GLY A 109 4.29 -25.84 -6.55
CA GLY A 109 4.09 -26.61 -7.78
C GLY A 109 2.69 -27.19 -8.04
N LEU A 110 2.45 -27.73 -9.25
CA LEU A 110 1.19 -28.37 -9.68
C LEU A 110 0.65 -29.45 -8.73
N LEU A 111 1.50 -30.07 -7.93
CA LEU A 111 1.12 -31.10 -6.95
C LEU A 111 0.40 -30.53 -5.71
N SER A 112 0.55 -29.24 -5.40
CA SER A 112 -0.12 -28.62 -4.24
C SER A 112 -1.61 -28.35 -4.47
N VAL A 113 -2.06 -28.33 -5.71
CA VAL A 113 -3.49 -28.15 -6.07
C VAL A 113 -4.36 -29.30 -5.53
N PHE A 114 -3.78 -30.48 -5.30
CA PHE A 114 -4.46 -31.66 -4.76
C PHE A 114 -4.23 -31.88 -3.25
N SER A 115 -3.42 -31.04 -2.59
CA SER A 115 -3.20 -31.15 -1.16
C SER A 115 -4.37 -30.55 -0.37
N LYS A 116 -4.77 -31.20 0.73
CA LYS A 116 -5.75 -30.62 1.67
C LYS A 116 -5.19 -29.31 2.23
N ILE A 117 -5.99 -28.25 2.21
CA ILE A 117 -5.64 -26.96 2.81
C ILE A 117 -5.40 -27.20 4.32
N PRO A 118 -4.24 -26.79 4.86
CA PRO A 118 -3.98 -26.93 6.29
C PRO A 118 -5.05 -26.19 7.12
N PRO A 119 -5.63 -26.80 8.17
CA PRO A 119 -6.62 -26.15 9.03
C PRO A 119 -6.14 -24.79 9.57
N GLU A 120 -4.87 -24.71 9.97
CA GLU A 120 -4.23 -23.50 10.48
C GLU A 120 -4.32 -22.31 9.51
N LEU A 121 -4.23 -22.59 8.20
CA LEU A 121 -4.33 -21.56 7.18
C LEU A 121 -5.78 -21.03 7.05
N THR A 122 -6.76 -21.90 7.22
CA THR A 122 -8.18 -21.54 7.25
C THR A 122 -8.49 -20.73 8.50
N ASP A 123 -7.98 -21.13 9.65
CA ASP A 123 -8.15 -20.41 10.92
C ASP A 123 -7.53 -19.00 10.83
N LYS A 124 -6.34 -18.89 10.25
CA LYS A 124 -5.70 -17.59 9.98
C LYS A 124 -6.57 -16.72 9.10
N ALA A 125 -7.08 -17.26 7.99
CA ALA A 125 -7.97 -16.54 7.07
C ALA A 125 -9.24 -16.05 7.80
N GLU A 126 -9.90 -16.90 8.58
CA GLU A 126 -11.08 -16.52 9.32
C GLU A 126 -10.80 -15.46 10.40
N ASN A 127 -9.66 -15.54 11.09
CA ASN A 127 -9.25 -14.54 12.08
C ASN A 127 -8.99 -13.18 11.44
N LEU A 128 -8.33 -13.13 10.28
CA LEU A 128 -8.14 -11.89 9.53
C LEU A 128 -9.47 -11.33 9.00
N LEU A 129 -10.39 -12.19 8.56
CA LEU A 129 -11.74 -11.77 8.17
C LEU A 129 -12.55 -11.22 9.37
N LYS A 130 -12.35 -11.77 10.59
CA LYS A 130 -12.90 -11.19 11.84
C LYS A 130 -12.30 -9.81 12.10
N PHE A 131 -10.98 -9.69 11.99
CA PHE A 131 -10.25 -8.43 12.21
C PHE A 131 -10.76 -7.31 11.30
N VAL A 132 -10.96 -7.57 10.00
CA VAL A 132 -11.49 -6.56 9.06
C VAL A 132 -13.02 -6.42 9.12
N GLY A 133 -13.73 -7.21 9.93
CA GLY A 133 -15.20 -7.13 10.10
C GLY A 133 -15.99 -7.83 9.00
N LEU A 134 -15.39 -8.77 8.26
CA LEU A 134 -16.04 -9.50 7.18
C LEU A 134 -16.42 -10.95 7.53
N TYR A 135 -16.21 -11.39 8.77
CA TYR A 135 -16.45 -12.77 9.17
C TYR A 135 -17.84 -13.29 8.87
N GLN A 136 -18.87 -12.50 9.14
CA GLN A 136 -20.26 -12.89 8.87
C GLN A 136 -20.57 -13.05 7.37
N LYS A 137 -19.78 -12.39 6.53
CA LYS A 137 -19.91 -12.40 5.07
C LYS A 137 -18.88 -13.31 4.37
N ARG A 138 -18.07 -14.05 5.13
CA ARG A 138 -16.94 -14.82 4.61
C ARG A 138 -17.29 -15.88 3.56
N LYS A 139 -18.55 -16.35 3.57
CA LYS A 139 -19.07 -17.33 2.60
C LYS A 139 -19.80 -16.71 1.41
N LEU A 140 -20.03 -15.39 1.40
CA LEU A 140 -20.58 -14.69 0.25
C LEU A 140 -19.53 -14.60 -0.85
N ARG A 141 -19.97 -14.57 -2.12
CA ARG A 141 -19.06 -14.26 -3.23
C ARG A 141 -18.47 -12.87 -3.03
N ALA A 142 -17.17 -12.76 -3.27
CA ALA A 142 -16.48 -11.49 -3.07
C ALA A 142 -17.03 -10.37 -4.00
N GLY A 143 -17.53 -10.74 -5.19
CA GLY A 143 -18.18 -9.80 -6.09
C GLY A 143 -19.50 -9.21 -5.57
N ASP A 144 -20.17 -9.88 -4.62
CA ASP A 144 -21.42 -9.43 -4.01
C ASP A 144 -21.20 -8.50 -2.80
N LEU A 145 -19.95 -8.33 -2.40
CA LEU A 145 -19.55 -7.38 -1.36
C LEU A 145 -19.62 -5.93 -1.88
N SER A 146 -19.99 -4.98 -1.01
CA SER A 146 -19.86 -3.56 -1.37
C SER A 146 -18.40 -3.20 -1.64
N PHE A 147 -18.18 -2.14 -2.41
CA PHE A 147 -16.81 -1.71 -2.79
C PHE A 147 -15.90 -1.51 -1.56
N GLY A 148 -16.38 -0.88 -0.49
CA GLY A 148 -15.61 -0.74 0.76
C GLY A 148 -15.31 -2.09 1.43
N GLN A 149 -16.24 -3.07 1.35
CA GLN A 149 -16.00 -4.42 1.86
C GLN A 149 -14.97 -5.18 1.02
N GLN A 150 -14.97 -4.97 -0.30
CA GLN A 150 -13.95 -5.52 -1.19
C GLN A 150 -12.56 -4.97 -0.86
N LYS A 151 -12.43 -3.67 -0.57
CA LYS A 151 -11.17 -3.05 -0.10
C LYS A 151 -10.70 -3.65 1.23
N LEU A 152 -11.61 -3.92 2.17
CA LEU A 152 -11.28 -4.60 3.42
C LEU A 152 -10.84 -6.06 3.19
N LEU A 153 -11.47 -6.76 2.24
CA LEU A 153 -11.04 -8.10 1.84
C LEU A 153 -9.63 -8.08 1.23
N GLU A 154 -9.34 -7.12 0.35
CA GLU A 154 -8.01 -6.94 -0.24
C GLU A 154 -6.95 -6.69 0.84
N LEU A 155 -7.25 -5.84 1.82
CA LEU A 155 -6.38 -5.63 2.98
C LEU A 155 -6.13 -6.94 3.74
N ALA A 156 -7.19 -7.71 4.03
CA ALA A 156 -7.06 -8.99 4.70
C ALA A 156 -6.20 -9.99 3.90
N MET A 157 -6.38 -10.05 2.57
CA MET A 157 -5.57 -10.88 1.67
C MET A 157 -4.08 -10.49 1.73
N ALA A 158 -3.76 -9.20 1.79
CA ALA A 158 -2.39 -8.74 1.95
C ALA A 158 -1.79 -9.21 3.29
N LEU A 159 -2.58 -9.14 4.38
CA LEU A 159 -2.16 -9.56 5.72
C LEU A 159 -1.92 -11.09 5.84
N MET A 160 -2.53 -11.92 4.96
CA MET A 160 -2.25 -13.37 4.92
C MET A 160 -0.76 -13.67 4.75
N ASN A 161 -0.02 -12.77 4.10
CA ASN A 161 1.39 -12.93 3.77
C ASN A 161 2.35 -12.32 4.80
N GLU A 162 1.83 -11.84 5.94
CA GLU A 162 2.61 -11.24 7.04
C GLU A 162 3.65 -10.22 6.54
N PRO A 163 3.21 -9.17 5.82
CA PRO A 163 4.15 -8.21 5.27
C PRO A 163 4.84 -7.41 6.38
N LYS A 164 6.08 -7.02 6.15
CA LYS A 164 6.79 -6.05 6.99
C LYS A 164 6.31 -4.62 6.69
N MET A 165 5.96 -4.38 5.42
CA MET A 165 5.50 -3.07 4.95
C MET A 165 4.43 -3.23 3.87
N LEU A 166 3.39 -2.37 3.93
CA LEU A 166 2.36 -2.24 2.91
C LEU A 166 2.41 -0.86 2.26
N LEU A 167 2.46 -0.85 0.93
CA LEU A 167 2.20 0.32 0.10
C LEU A 167 0.72 0.34 -0.26
N LEU A 168 0.00 1.35 0.19
CA LEU A 168 -1.45 1.49 -0.01
C LEU A 168 -1.72 2.62 -1.01
N ASP A 169 -2.32 2.28 -2.14
CA ASP A 169 -2.63 3.23 -3.20
C ASP A 169 -4.12 3.61 -3.13
N GLU A 170 -4.40 4.79 -2.58
CA GLU A 170 -5.73 5.37 -2.40
C GLU A 170 -6.73 4.39 -1.71
N PRO A 171 -6.42 3.93 -0.48
CA PRO A 171 -7.25 2.92 0.20
C PRO A 171 -8.68 3.39 0.48
N THR A 172 -8.96 4.71 0.44
CA THR A 172 -10.31 5.26 0.68
C THR A 172 -11.01 5.76 -0.59
N ALA A 173 -10.38 5.66 -1.77
CA ALA A 173 -10.98 6.12 -3.02
C ALA A 173 -12.26 5.34 -3.35
N GLY A 174 -13.32 6.09 -3.72
CA GLY A 174 -14.63 5.50 -4.09
C GLY A 174 -15.44 4.94 -2.91
N ILE A 175 -15.01 5.17 -1.67
CA ILE A 175 -15.72 4.69 -0.47
C ILE A 175 -16.66 5.75 0.05
N ASN A 176 -17.84 5.31 0.50
CA ASN A 176 -18.80 6.19 1.14
C ASN A 176 -18.16 6.89 2.35
N PRO A 177 -18.28 8.23 2.48
CA PRO A 177 -17.68 9.01 3.57
C PRO A 177 -17.96 8.47 4.97
N THR A 178 -19.13 7.87 5.19
CA THR A 178 -19.52 7.27 6.49
C THR A 178 -18.68 6.04 6.86
N LEU A 179 -18.08 5.36 5.88
CA LEU A 179 -17.27 4.16 6.07
C LEU A 179 -15.76 4.45 6.15
N ILE A 180 -15.33 5.65 5.76
CA ILE A 180 -13.90 6.03 5.71
C ILE A 180 -13.24 5.89 7.08
N ASN A 181 -13.89 6.36 8.14
CA ASN A 181 -13.35 6.25 9.50
C ASN A 181 -13.11 4.78 9.90
N GLY A 182 -13.99 3.87 9.48
CA GLY A 182 -13.80 2.44 9.74
C GLY A 182 -12.56 1.86 9.04
N ILE A 183 -12.19 2.37 7.87
CA ILE A 183 -10.96 1.97 7.17
C ILE A 183 -9.74 2.58 7.86
N ILE A 184 -9.78 3.86 8.21
CA ILE A 184 -8.72 4.52 8.99
C ILE A 184 -8.41 3.72 10.26
N ASP A 185 -9.44 3.38 11.04
CA ASP A 185 -9.29 2.58 12.27
C ASP A 185 -8.64 1.22 11.99
N ARG A 186 -9.00 0.54 10.89
CA ARG A 186 -8.38 -0.73 10.51
C ARG A 186 -6.91 -0.56 10.13
N LEU A 187 -6.55 0.48 9.38
CA LEU A 187 -5.16 0.75 9.00
C LEU A 187 -4.30 1.08 10.23
N ILE A 188 -4.82 1.88 11.18
CA ILE A 188 -4.15 2.16 12.45
C ILE A 188 -3.95 0.86 13.26
N LYS A 189 -4.95 -0.01 13.30
CA LYS A 189 -4.84 -1.32 13.96
C LYS A 189 -3.85 -2.25 13.27
N VAL A 190 -3.83 -2.29 11.95
CA VAL A 190 -2.81 -3.04 11.18
C VAL A 190 -1.41 -2.61 11.60
N ASN A 191 -1.17 -1.31 11.70
CA ASN A 191 0.13 -0.81 12.13
C ASN A 191 0.42 -1.18 13.61
N LYS A 192 -0.52 -0.92 14.53
CA LYS A 192 -0.29 -1.09 15.98
C LYS A 192 -0.27 -2.54 16.45
N GLU A 193 -1.19 -3.38 15.95
CA GLU A 193 -1.39 -4.76 16.41
C GLU A 193 -0.48 -5.75 15.68
N PHE A 194 -0.17 -5.51 14.39
CA PHE A 194 0.69 -6.39 13.59
C PHE A 194 2.11 -5.81 13.40
N GLY A 195 2.38 -4.58 13.83
CA GLY A 195 3.68 -3.94 13.66
C GLY A 195 4.05 -3.59 12.21
N ILE A 196 3.06 -3.59 11.30
CA ILE A 196 3.28 -3.39 9.86
C ILE A 196 3.49 -1.91 9.57
N THR A 197 4.56 -1.57 8.86
CA THR A 197 4.81 -0.23 8.35
C THR A 197 3.87 0.08 7.18
N LEU A 198 3.31 1.29 7.14
CA LEU A 198 2.41 1.70 6.06
C LEU A 198 2.97 2.91 5.33
N LEU A 199 3.04 2.85 3.99
CA LEU A 199 3.24 4.02 3.13
C LEU A 199 1.99 4.19 2.27
N VAL A 200 1.30 5.32 2.44
CA VAL A 200 -0.05 5.54 1.94
C VAL A 200 -0.08 6.69 0.96
N ILE A 201 -0.47 6.43 -0.29
CA ILE A 201 -0.89 7.49 -1.22
C ILE A 201 -2.35 7.80 -0.95
N GLU A 202 -2.67 9.07 -0.71
CA GLU A 202 -4.04 9.55 -0.54
C GLU A 202 -4.20 10.96 -1.11
N HIS A 203 -5.36 11.20 -1.70
CA HIS A 203 -5.76 12.53 -2.16
C HIS A 203 -6.67 13.23 -1.15
N ASN A 204 -7.28 12.48 -0.26
CA ASN A 204 -8.13 13.02 0.79
C ASN A 204 -7.24 13.48 1.96
N MET A 205 -7.01 14.80 2.03
CA MET A 205 -6.19 15.41 3.09
C MET A 205 -6.68 15.07 4.49
N ARG A 206 -8.01 14.96 4.71
CA ARG A 206 -8.56 14.56 6.01
C ARG A 206 -8.10 13.17 6.42
N VAL A 207 -8.07 12.23 5.49
CA VAL A 207 -7.64 10.85 5.74
C VAL A 207 -6.16 10.80 6.10
N ILE A 208 -5.32 11.43 5.26
CA ILE A 208 -3.88 11.36 5.47
C ILE A 208 -3.43 12.08 6.74
N MET A 209 -4.09 13.21 7.10
CA MET A 209 -3.84 13.92 8.36
C MET A 209 -4.20 13.10 9.60
N GLN A 210 -5.15 12.17 9.51
CA GLN A 210 -5.52 11.29 10.62
C GLN A 210 -4.63 10.05 10.72
N LEU A 211 -4.08 9.59 9.59
CA LEU A 211 -3.30 8.36 9.50
C LEU A 211 -1.80 8.58 9.73
N ALA A 212 -1.23 9.56 9.03
CA ALA A 212 0.21 9.67 8.89
C ALA A 212 0.88 10.39 10.07
N GLN A 213 2.06 9.91 10.43
CA GLN A 213 2.96 10.56 11.39
C GLN A 213 3.92 11.52 10.68
N LYS A 214 4.28 11.18 9.43
CA LYS A 214 5.11 11.97 8.53
C LYS A 214 4.48 11.96 7.14
N ILE A 215 4.61 13.06 6.41
CA ILE A 215 4.08 13.19 5.05
C ILE A 215 5.18 13.71 4.14
N PHE A 216 5.29 13.09 2.96
CA PHE A 216 6.05 13.57 1.82
C PHE A 216 5.10 14.12 0.78
N CYS A 217 5.39 15.29 0.24
CA CYS A 217 4.61 15.92 -0.82
C CYS A 217 5.44 16.01 -2.11
N LEU A 218 4.92 15.42 -3.19
CA LEU A 218 5.52 15.51 -4.52
C LEU A 218 4.78 16.52 -5.39
N ALA A 219 5.51 17.26 -6.19
CA ALA A 219 4.97 18.11 -7.27
C ALA A 219 5.93 18.04 -8.47
N HIS A 220 5.37 17.95 -9.69
CA HIS A 220 6.13 17.92 -10.95
C HIS A 220 7.29 16.88 -10.99
N GLY A 221 7.11 15.76 -10.29
CA GLY A 221 8.13 14.70 -10.22
C GLY A 221 9.24 14.93 -9.21
N GLU A 222 9.18 15.99 -8.41
CA GLU A 222 10.19 16.37 -7.42
C GLU A 222 9.62 16.39 -6.00
N MET A 223 10.49 16.34 -4.99
CA MET A 223 10.12 16.53 -3.60
C MET A 223 9.82 18.00 -3.34
N LEU A 224 8.55 18.33 -3.03
CA LEU A 224 8.12 19.68 -2.73
C LEU A 224 8.28 20.03 -1.24
N ALA A 225 7.86 19.14 -0.37
CA ALA A 225 7.91 19.32 1.08
C ALA A 225 7.89 17.98 1.81
N GLU A 226 8.41 17.96 3.04
CA GLU A 226 8.26 16.87 3.99
C GLU A 226 8.04 17.43 5.40
N GLY A 227 7.31 16.70 6.23
CA GLY A 227 7.07 17.12 7.61
C GLY A 227 5.94 16.36 8.29
N THR A 228 5.58 16.82 9.47
CA THR A 228 4.39 16.34 10.18
C THR A 228 3.11 16.78 9.44
N PRO A 229 1.97 16.11 9.69
CA PRO A 229 0.69 16.54 9.11
C PRO A 229 0.40 18.04 9.29
N GLU A 230 0.70 18.59 10.48
CA GLU A 230 0.46 19.98 10.78
C GLU A 230 1.37 20.93 9.98
N GLN A 231 2.65 20.58 9.83
CA GLN A 231 3.60 21.34 9.01
C GLN A 231 3.16 21.36 7.55
N ILE A 232 2.80 20.21 7.00
CA ILE A 232 2.35 20.07 5.60
C ILE A 232 1.05 20.82 5.35
N LYS A 233 0.10 20.78 6.28
CA LYS A 233 -1.18 21.52 6.17
C LYS A 233 -0.98 23.03 6.06
N ASN A 234 0.05 23.56 6.70
CA ASN A 234 0.34 24.99 6.78
C ASN A 234 1.43 25.44 5.76
N ASP A 235 2.01 24.52 5.00
CA ASP A 235 3.03 24.87 4.00
C ASP A 235 2.37 25.49 2.77
N LYS A 236 2.68 26.77 2.54
CA LYS A 236 2.12 27.54 1.42
C LYS A 236 2.43 26.89 0.06
N ARG A 237 3.62 26.29 -0.11
CA ARG A 237 4.01 25.61 -1.35
C ARG A 237 3.09 24.42 -1.66
N VAL A 238 2.72 23.67 -0.60
CA VAL A 238 1.79 22.53 -0.72
C VAL A 238 0.40 23.03 -1.07
N ILE A 239 -0.09 24.08 -0.40
CA ILE A 239 -1.40 24.69 -0.66
C ILE A 239 -1.47 25.17 -2.11
N ASP A 240 -0.47 25.91 -2.57
CA ASP A 240 -0.41 26.48 -3.93
C ASP A 240 -0.37 25.35 -4.99
N ALA A 241 0.38 24.25 -4.73
CA ALA A 241 0.44 23.11 -5.63
C ALA A 241 -0.91 22.40 -5.81
N TYR A 242 -1.77 22.35 -4.77
CA TYR A 242 -3.12 21.79 -4.85
C TYR A 242 -4.16 22.74 -5.45
N LEU A 243 -3.97 24.04 -5.28
CA LEU A 243 -4.87 25.06 -5.85
C LEU A 243 -4.55 25.40 -7.31
N GLY A 244 -3.42 24.89 -7.85
CA GLY A 244 -2.96 25.19 -9.20
C GLY A 244 -2.52 26.64 -9.38
N VAL A 245 -2.20 27.34 -8.30
CA VAL A 245 -1.60 28.69 -8.35
C VAL A 245 -0.10 28.49 -8.64
N GLN A 246 0.30 28.86 -9.87
CA GLN A 246 1.70 28.95 -10.28
C GLN A 246 2.26 30.33 -9.96
#